data_d149ffe0cf7ac165504d4ae78e1391c1
#
_entry.id   d149ffe0cf7ac165504d4ae78e1391c1
#
_cell.length_a   1.000
_cell.length_b   1.000
_cell.length_c   1.000
_cell.angle_alpha   90.00
_cell.angle_beta   90.00
_cell.angle_gamma   90.00
#
_symmetry.space_group_name_H-M   'P 1'
#
loop_
_entity.id
_entity.type
_entity.pdbx_description
1 polymer ?
#
loop_
_entity_poly.entity_id
_entity_poly.type
_entity_poly.pdbx_seq_one_letter_code
_entity_poly.pdbx_strand_id
1 'polypeptide(L)'
;MKPTFLGHDKPLKTVMIIKRTPAEIIEEIALAKASGADALGFQLEHLLPEYHNEESYSAIFNAAKELPTYFTFYRYPRNAPLYNDEQIAEELKKMIKCGGTIADIMGDLFCPTDGELTDNAEAIEKQKKLIDEIHALGGEVLMSSHVLKYTPSDRVMEIANAHKERGADICKIVTNSENDTQQIDNLMIIDRLKRELGLPFLYLCGGNCDVLRRFGGRFGCCMWLCVYRHDDLAVKTQPTIVQVNAAMNSLIQD
;
A
#
# COMPACT_ATOMS: atom_id res chain seq x y z
N MET A 1 -11.15 -15.32 13.23
CA MET A 1 -10.74 -13.89 13.36
C MET A 1 -10.60 -13.36 11.94
N LYS A 2 -11.07 -12.15 11.63
CA LYS A 2 -10.88 -11.57 10.31
C LYS A 2 -9.38 -11.34 10.08
N PRO A 3 -8.80 -11.63 8.91
CA PRO A 3 -7.42 -11.26 8.60
C PRO A 3 -7.20 -9.75 8.76
N THR A 4 -6.03 -9.34 9.26
CA THR A 4 -5.69 -7.94 9.55
C THR A 4 -4.23 -7.67 9.21
N PHE A 5 -3.89 -6.40 8.91
CA PHE A 5 -2.50 -5.93 8.81
C PHE A 5 -1.95 -5.41 10.14
N LEU A 6 -2.79 -5.31 11.16
CA LEU A 6 -2.45 -4.70 12.44
C LEU A 6 -2.02 -5.74 13.48
N GLY A 7 -1.17 -5.33 14.42
CA GLY A 7 -0.78 -6.16 15.58
C GLY A 7 0.21 -7.28 15.26
N HIS A 8 0.97 -7.18 14.17
CA HIS A 8 2.02 -8.15 13.84
C HIS A 8 3.40 -7.67 14.30
N ASP A 9 4.15 -8.55 14.95
CA ASP A 9 5.55 -8.29 15.38
C ASP A 9 6.55 -8.35 14.22
N LYS A 10 6.15 -8.97 13.11
CA LYS A 10 6.98 -9.13 11.91
C LYS A 10 6.28 -8.51 10.70
N PRO A 11 7.05 -7.97 9.74
CA PRO A 11 6.48 -7.47 8.49
C PRO A 11 5.79 -8.58 7.71
N LEU A 12 4.61 -8.30 7.18
CA LEU A 12 3.90 -9.25 6.33
C LEU A 12 4.50 -9.23 4.91
N LYS A 13 4.91 -10.39 4.39
CA LYS A 13 5.29 -10.56 2.98
C LYS A 13 4.06 -10.37 2.11
N THR A 14 3.90 -9.17 1.56
CA THR A 14 2.72 -8.76 0.81
C THR A 14 2.99 -8.86 -0.69
N VAL A 15 2.41 -9.86 -1.33
CA VAL A 15 2.56 -10.04 -2.79
C VAL A 15 1.60 -9.12 -3.53
N MET A 16 2.18 -8.15 -4.26
CA MET A 16 1.43 -7.21 -5.11
C MET A 16 1.05 -7.86 -6.42
N ILE A 17 -0.23 -7.83 -6.74
CA ILE A 17 -0.83 -8.42 -7.95
C ILE A 17 -1.49 -7.29 -8.76
N ILE A 18 -1.06 -7.14 -10.01
CA ILE A 18 -1.55 -6.14 -10.95
C ILE A 18 -1.95 -6.88 -12.22
N LYS A 19 -3.24 -7.02 -12.46
CA LYS A 19 -3.80 -7.71 -13.65
C LYS A 19 -5.00 -6.96 -14.20
N ARG A 20 -5.46 -7.38 -15.36
CA ARG A 20 -6.57 -6.75 -16.08
C ARG A 20 -7.92 -7.42 -15.86
N THR A 21 -7.92 -8.67 -15.41
CA THR A 21 -9.14 -9.44 -15.19
C THR A 21 -9.14 -10.12 -13.82
N PRO A 22 -10.33 -10.39 -13.23
CA PRO A 22 -10.43 -11.14 -11.98
C PRO A 22 -9.83 -12.55 -12.08
N ALA A 23 -9.98 -13.21 -13.21
CA ALA A 23 -9.46 -14.57 -13.42
C ALA A 23 -7.93 -14.62 -13.30
N GLU A 24 -7.23 -13.65 -13.92
CA GLU A 24 -5.76 -13.53 -13.81
C GLU A 24 -5.30 -13.23 -12.38
N ILE A 25 -6.06 -12.39 -11.65
CA ILE A 25 -5.77 -12.10 -10.23
C ILE A 25 -5.93 -13.38 -9.39
N ILE A 26 -7.01 -14.12 -9.57
CA ILE A 26 -7.31 -15.34 -8.81
C ILE A 26 -6.25 -16.42 -9.06
N GLU A 27 -5.79 -16.57 -10.29
CA GLU A 27 -4.69 -17.48 -10.62
C GLU A 27 -3.42 -17.09 -9.86
N GLU A 28 -3.05 -15.80 -9.86
CA GLU A 28 -1.82 -15.33 -9.18
C GLU A 28 -1.94 -15.36 -7.66
N ILE A 29 -3.15 -15.20 -7.09
CA ILE A 29 -3.41 -15.43 -5.66
C ILE A 29 -2.99 -16.85 -5.25
N ALA A 30 -3.38 -17.87 -6.02
CA ALA A 30 -3.03 -19.26 -5.72
C ALA A 30 -1.51 -19.48 -5.74
N LEU A 31 -0.82 -18.91 -6.73
CA LEU A 31 0.64 -18.97 -6.83
C LEU A 31 1.34 -18.23 -5.69
N ALA A 32 0.87 -17.04 -5.31
CA ALA A 32 1.40 -16.27 -4.21
C ALA A 32 1.26 -17.01 -2.86
N LYS A 33 0.07 -17.58 -2.59
CA LYS A 33 -0.18 -18.42 -1.41
C LYS A 33 0.76 -19.61 -1.35
N ALA A 34 0.89 -20.35 -2.46
CA ALA A 34 1.80 -21.50 -2.55
C ALA A 34 3.28 -21.13 -2.34
N SER A 35 3.65 -19.86 -2.61
CA SER A 35 5.01 -19.34 -2.40
C SER A 35 5.25 -18.76 -1.00
N GLY A 36 4.26 -18.85 -0.09
CA GLY A 36 4.37 -18.41 1.29
C GLY A 36 4.13 -16.92 1.50
N ALA A 37 3.22 -16.31 0.74
CA ALA A 37 2.73 -14.97 1.01
C ALA A 37 2.01 -14.92 2.37
N ASP A 38 2.26 -13.88 3.16
CA ASP A 38 1.57 -13.61 4.42
C ASP A 38 0.37 -12.68 4.20
N ALA A 39 0.38 -11.90 3.12
CA ALA A 39 -0.67 -10.98 2.71
C ALA A 39 -0.66 -10.78 1.18
N LEU A 40 -1.73 -10.23 0.65
CA LEU A 40 -1.89 -9.95 -0.77
C LEU A 40 -2.19 -8.47 -0.99
N GLY A 41 -1.63 -7.88 -2.05
CA GLY A 41 -1.89 -6.51 -2.46
C GLY A 41 -2.46 -6.46 -3.88
N PHE A 42 -3.47 -5.64 -4.10
CA PHE A 42 -4.12 -5.50 -5.41
C PHE A 42 -4.13 -4.04 -5.84
N GLN A 43 -3.71 -3.77 -7.08
CA GLN A 43 -3.92 -2.47 -7.73
C GLN A 43 -5.14 -2.60 -8.66
N LEU A 44 -6.33 -2.41 -8.10
CA LEU A 44 -7.60 -2.69 -8.77
C LEU A 44 -8.00 -1.65 -9.81
N GLU A 45 -7.35 -0.48 -9.79
CA GLU A 45 -7.44 0.51 -10.88
C GLU A 45 -6.92 0.00 -12.22
N HIS A 46 -6.20 -1.12 -12.25
CA HIS A 46 -5.70 -1.75 -13.48
C HIS A 46 -6.66 -2.76 -14.10
N LEU A 47 -7.71 -3.18 -13.39
CA LEU A 47 -8.78 -3.98 -13.99
C LEU A 47 -9.38 -3.26 -15.20
N LEU A 48 -9.85 -4.02 -16.17
CA LEU A 48 -10.65 -3.43 -17.24
C LEU A 48 -11.97 -2.90 -16.67
N PRO A 49 -12.50 -1.79 -17.21
CA PRO A 49 -13.68 -1.09 -16.64
C PRO A 49 -14.91 -1.98 -16.41
N GLU A 50 -15.15 -2.97 -17.26
CA GLU A 50 -16.25 -3.94 -17.11
C GLU A 50 -16.15 -4.80 -15.84
N TYR A 51 -14.97 -4.88 -15.21
CA TYR A 51 -14.73 -5.60 -13.96
C TYR A 51 -14.73 -4.72 -12.71
N HIS A 52 -15.00 -3.42 -12.83
CA HIS A 52 -15.19 -2.54 -11.69
C HIS A 52 -16.60 -2.71 -11.10
N ASN A 53 -16.87 -3.88 -10.53
CA ASN A 53 -18.18 -4.24 -9.97
C ASN A 53 -18.05 -5.19 -8.77
N GLU A 54 -19.14 -5.32 -8.01
CA GLU A 54 -19.17 -6.13 -6.78
C GLU A 54 -18.94 -7.62 -7.02
N GLU A 55 -19.36 -8.17 -8.16
CA GLU A 55 -19.15 -9.58 -8.51
C GLU A 55 -17.66 -9.87 -8.64
N SER A 56 -16.94 -9.04 -9.40
CA SER A 56 -15.50 -9.15 -9.61
C SER A 56 -14.71 -8.98 -8.31
N TYR A 57 -15.03 -7.95 -7.51
CA TYR A 57 -14.37 -7.71 -6.24
C TYR A 57 -14.61 -8.84 -5.25
N SER A 58 -15.86 -9.32 -5.13
CA SER A 58 -16.20 -10.45 -4.27
C SER A 58 -15.48 -11.73 -4.68
N ALA A 59 -15.35 -12.01 -5.98
CA ALA A 59 -14.61 -13.17 -6.47
C ALA A 59 -13.11 -13.11 -6.07
N ILE A 60 -12.47 -11.94 -6.23
CA ILE A 60 -11.07 -11.71 -5.87
C ILE A 60 -10.86 -11.87 -4.36
N PHE A 61 -11.65 -11.16 -3.54
CA PHE A 61 -11.48 -11.20 -2.09
C PHE A 61 -11.86 -12.56 -1.48
N ASN A 62 -12.83 -13.28 -2.05
CA ASN A 62 -13.13 -14.65 -1.64
C ASN A 62 -11.98 -15.62 -1.94
N ALA A 63 -11.29 -15.48 -3.07
CA ALA A 63 -10.08 -16.26 -3.36
C ALA A 63 -8.93 -15.96 -2.39
N ALA A 64 -8.89 -14.75 -1.85
CA ALA A 64 -7.88 -14.27 -0.89
C ALA A 64 -8.24 -14.48 0.60
N LYS A 65 -9.47 -14.87 0.93
CA LYS A 65 -10.13 -14.78 2.26
C LYS A 65 -9.33 -15.23 3.50
N GLU A 66 -8.29 -16.02 3.33
CA GLU A 66 -7.45 -16.54 4.43
C GLU A 66 -6.29 -15.59 4.78
N LEU A 67 -5.99 -14.65 3.91
CA LEU A 67 -4.91 -13.68 4.07
C LEU A 67 -5.47 -12.25 4.10
N PRO A 68 -4.85 -11.34 4.86
CA PRO A 68 -5.20 -9.93 4.78
C PRO A 68 -4.91 -9.38 3.39
N THR A 69 -5.78 -8.49 2.91
CA THR A 69 -5.70 -7.90 1.57
C THR A 69 -5.55 -6.40 1.65
N TYR A 70 -4.52 -5.88 1.00
CA TYR A 70 -4.27 -4.46 0.75
C TYR A 70 -4.71 -4.12 -0.66
N PHE A 71 -5.44 -3.05 -0.87
CA PHE A 71 -5.86 -2.68 -2.22
C PHE A 71 -5.83 -1.16 -2.44
N THR A 72 -5.56 -0.80 -3.71
CA THR A 72 -5.57 0.57 -4.22
C THR A 72 -6.66 0.73 -5.27
N PHE A 73 -7.13 1.97 -5.42
CA PHE A 73 -7.93 2.44 -6.53
C PHE A 73 -7.57 3.89 -6.82
N TYR A 74 -6.37 4.08 -7.40
CA TYR A 74 -5.77 5.40 -7.58
C TYR A 74 -6.33 6.14 -8.79
N ARG A 75 -6.07 7.46 -8.85
CA ARG A 75 -6.21 8.30 -10.05
C ARG A 75 -5.22 7.84 -11.12
N TYR A 76 -5.47 6.73 -11.76
CA TYR A 76 -4.63 6.22 -12.83
C TYR A 76 -5.04 6.83 -14.17
N PRO A 77 -4.14 7.09 -15.16
CA PRO A 77 -4.50 7.72 -16.43
C PRO A 77 -5.64 7.05 -17.19
N ARG A 78 -5.86 5.75 -17.01
CA ARG A 78 -7.01 5.05 -17.59
C ARG A 78 -8.32 5.35 -16.86
N ASN A 79 -8.25 5.55 -15.55
CA ASN A 79 -9.39 5.76 -14.69
C ASN A 79 -9.73 7.24 -14.49
N ALA A 80 -8.76 8.13 -14.66
CA ALA A 80 -8.96 9.56 -14.51
C ALA A 80 -10.13 10.13 -15.35
N PRO A 81 -10.42 9.63 -16.57
CA PRO A 81 -11.63 10.03 -17.30
C PRO A 81 -12.91 9.34 -16.80
N LEU A 82 -12.80 8.26 -16.01
CA LEU A 82 -13.92 7.41 -15.60
C LEU A 82 -14.38 7.68 -14.17
N TYR A 83 -13.46 8.13 -13.29
CA TYR A 83 -13.71 8.26 -11.86
C TYR A 83 -13.19 9.60 -11.33
N ASN A 84 -14.07 10.38 -10.73
CA ASN A 84 -13.69 11.48 -9.86
C ASN A 84 -13.38 10.96 -8.43
N ASP A 85 -12.91 11.84 -7.56
CA ASP A 85 -12.48 11.45 -6.21
C ASP A 85 -13.62 10.92 -5.33
N GLU A 86 -14.84 11.42 -5.49
CA GLU A 86 -16.03 10.90 -4.82
C GLU A 86 -16.35 9.47 -5.28
N GLN A 87 -16.22 9.20 -6.56
CA GLN A 87 -16.41 7.85 -7.10
C GLN A 87 -15.30 6.89 -6.67
N ILE A 88 -14.05 7.36 -6.59
CA ILE A 88 -12.94 6.58 -6.01
C ILE A 88 -13.26 6.20 -4.56
N ALA A 89 -13.73 7.14 -3.75
CA ALA A 89 -14.12 6.88 -2.37
C ALA A 89 -15.23 5.82 -2.26
N GLU A 90 -16.24 5.87 -3.14
CA GLU A 90 -17.31 4.87 -3.17
C GLU A 90 -16.78 3.48 -3.60
N GLU A 91 -15.85 3.41 -4.58
CA GLU A 91 -15.24 2.14 -4.97
C GLU A 91 -14.42 1.52 -3.82
N LEU A 92 -13.64 2.32 -3.07
CA LEU A 92 -12.91 1.83 -1.89
C LEU A 92 -13.86 1.23 -0.84
N LYS A 93 -14.98 1.89 -0.54
CA LYS A 93 -16.01 1.37 0.39
C LYS A 93 -16.68 0.10 -0.14
N LYS A 94 -16.96 0.04 -1.44
CA LYS A 94 -17.50 -1.14 -2.11
C LYS A 94 -16.57 -2.34 -1.95
N MET A 95 -15.26 -2.15 -2.16
CA MET A 95 -14.25 -3.20 -2.01
C MET A 95 -14.17 -3.73 -0.57
N ILE A 96 -14.29 -2.86 0.45
CA ILE A 96 -14.38 -3.30 1.86
C ILE A 96 -15.62 -4.17 2.09
N LYS A 97 -16.79 -3.76 1.56
CA LYS A 97 -18.02 -4.57 1.66
C LYS A 97 -17.89 -5.93 0.97
N CYS A 98 -17.12 -6.01 -0.11
CA CYS A 98 -16.83 -7.25 -0.83
C CYS A 98 -15.79 -8.15 -0.14
N GLY A 99 -15.22 -7.75 1.02
CA GLY A 99 -14.33 -8.57 1.83
C GLY A 99 -12.87 -8.09 1.87
N GLY A 100 -12.53 -6.97 1.26
CA GLY A 100 -11.21 -6.35 1.38
C GLY A 100 -10.85 -6.00 2.82
N THR A 101 -9.55 -6.03 3.16
CA THR A 101 -9.09 -5.77 4.54
C THR A 101 -8.70 -4.32 4.74
N ILE A 102 -7.75 -3.80 3.95
CA ILE A 102 -7.22 -2.44 4.10
C ILE A 102 -7.27 -1.67 2.78
N ALA A 103 -7.93 -0.51 2.81
CA ALA A 103 -8.03 0.41 1.67
C ALA A 103 -6.90 1.45 1.71
N ASP A 104 -6.28 1.71 0.57
CA ASP A 104 -5.30 2.79 0.41
C ASP A 104 -6.00 4.10 0.00
N ILE A 105 -6.00 5.08 0.88
CA ILE A 105 -6.53 6.42 0.63
C ILE A 105 -5.37 7.35 0.29
N MET A 106 -5.39 7.98 -0.89
CA MET A 106 -4.42 9.01 -1.26
C MET A 106 -4.52 10.21 -0.29
N GLY A 107 -3.40 10.70 0.22
CA GLY A 107 -3.35 11.83 1.17
C GLY A 107 -3.86 13.16 0.60
N ASP A 108 -4.07 13.23 -0.70
CA ASP A 108 -4.67 14.37 -1.40
C ASP A 108 -6.03 14.03 -2.06
N LEU A 109 -6.66 12.94 -1.67
CA LEU A 109 -8.01 12.62 -2.16
C LEU A 109 -8.95 13.79 -1.87
N PHE A 110 -9.76 14.18 -2.84
CA PHE A 110 -10.66 15.34 -2.89
C PHE A 110 -9.99 16.71 -3.15
N CYS A 111 -8.64 16.79 -3.19
CA CYS A 111 -7.93 18.01 -3.59
C CYS A 111 -6.49 17.65 -4.02
N PRO A 112 -6.29 17.25 -5.28
CA PRO A 112 -4.99 16.79 -5.80
C PRO A 112 -3.87 17.81 -5.62
N THR A 113 -2.71 17.34 -5.15
CA THR A 113 -1.52 18.17 -4.89
C THR A 113 -0.23 17.49 -5.33
N ASP A 114 0.84 18.27 -5.54
CA ASP A 114 2.18 17.71 -5.71
C ASP A 114 2.64 17.01 -4.42
N GLY A 115 2.99 15.73 -4.52
CA GLY A 115 3.42 14.91 -3.38
C GLY A 115 2.28 14.26 -2.59
N GLU A 116 1.05 14.32 -3.11
CA GLU A 116 -0.12 13.62 -2.56
C GLU A 116 -0.36 13.86 -1.06
N LEU A 117 -0.31 15.13 -0.63
CA LEU A 117 -0.79 15.53 0.69
C LEU A 117 -1.44 16.91 0.60
N THR A 118 -2.77 16.97 0.70
CA THR A 118 -3.51 18.22 0.70
C THR A 118 -3.53 18.87 2.08
N ASP A 119 -3.52 20.21 2.11
CA ASP A 119 -3.79 21.05 3.29
C ASP A 119 -5.18 21.71 3.23
N ASN A 120 -5.98 21.40 2.21
CA ASN A 120 -7.35 21.90 2.07
C ASN A 120 -8.23 21.32 3.18
N ALA A 121 -8.77 22.20 4.03
CA ALA A 121 -9.55 21.81 5.21
C ALA A 121 -10.81 21.00 4.86
N GLU A 122 -11.53 21.35 3.77
CA GLU A 122 -12.71 20.61 3.33
C GLU A 122 -12.35 19.20 2.85
N ALA A 123 -11.29 19.07 2.08
CA ALA A 123 -10.80 17.77 1.62
C ALA A 123 -10.35 16.88 2.79
N ILE A 124 -9.68 17.45 3.80
CA ILE A 124 -9.26 16.73 5.01
C ILE A 124 -10.50 16.21 5.78
N GLU A 125 -11.52 17.01 5.95
CA GLU A 125 -12.76 16.56 6.63
C GLU A 125 -13.50 15.47 5.82
N LYS A 126 -13.51 15.54 4.48
CA LYS A 126 -14.02 14.47 3.63
C LYS A 126 -13.22 13.18 3.78
N GLN A 127 -11.88 13.28 3.88
CA GLN A 127 -11.01 12.13 4.11
C GLN A 127 -11.28 11.47 5.46
N LYS A 128 -11.36 12.24 6.55
CA LYS A 128 -11.67 11.72 7.88
C LYS A 128 -13.03 11.00 7.89
N LYS A 129 -14.05 11.61 7.27
CA LYS A 129 -15.35 10.98 7.13
C LYS A 129 -15.29 9.66 6.36
N LEU A 130 -14.53 9.60 5.27
CA LEU A 130 -14.33 8.36 4.51
C LEU A 130 -13.63 7.28 5.35
N ILE A 131 -12.63 7.66 6.16
CA ILE A 131 -11.93 6.77 7.08
C ILE A 131 -12.91 6.19 8.11
N ASP A 132 -13.74 7.03 8.74
CA ASP A 132 -14.76 6.60 9.70
C ASP A 132 -15.78 5.65 9.05
N GLU A 133 -16.20 5.92 7.81
CA GLU A 133 -17.12 5.06 7.05
C GLU A 133 -16.47 3.69 6.75
N ILE A 134 -15.19 3.64 6.38
CA ILE A 134 -14.45 2.40 6.15
C ILE A 134 -14.30 1.61 7.45
N HIS A 135 -13.96 2.26 8.57
CA HIS A 135 -13.88 1.63 9.89
C HIS A 135 -15.25 1.06 10.32
N ALA A 136 -16.35 1.81 10.10
CA ALA A 136 -17.71 1.34 10.39
C ALA A 136 -18.10 0.09 9.57
N LEU A 137 -17.53 -0.09 8.37
CA LEU A 137 -17.67 -1.30 7.55
C LEU A 137 -16.76 -2.44 8.01
N GLY A 138 -15.92 -2.23 9.04
CA GLY A 138 -14.96 -3.19 9.54
C GLY A 138 -13.71 -3.32 8.68
N GLY A 139 -13.40 -2.32 7.85
CA GLY A 139 -12.14 -2.20 7.10
C GLY A 139 -11.05 -1.51 7.92
N GLU A 140 -9.83 -1.57 7.42
CA GLU A 140 -8.66 -0.80 7.88
C GLU A 140 -8.29 0.23 6.81
N VAL A 141 -7.55 1.27 7.21
CA VAL A 141 -7.12 2.34 6.29
C VAL A 141 -5.61 2.50 6.31
N LEU A 142 -5.01 2.41 5.15
CA LEU A 142 -3.67 2.90 4.88
C LEU A 142 -3.81 4.23 4.13
N MET A 143 -3.15 5.29 4.61
CA MET A 143 -3.07 6.55 3.87
C MET A 143 -1.72 6.68 3.20
N SER A 144 -1.71 7.07 1.91
CA SER A 144 -0.48 7.15 1.12
C SER A 144 -0.17 8.52 0.56
N SER A 145 1.13 8.82 0.44
CA SER A 145 1.67 9.96 -0.31
C SER A 145 2.85 9.51 -1.19
N HIS A 146 2.75 9.76 -2.49
CA HIS A 146 3.80 9.47 -3.46
C HIS A 146 4.52 10.77 -3.84
N VAL A 147 5.54 11.14 -3.08
CA VAL A 147 6.29 12.38 -3.29
C VAL A 147 7.20 12.28 -4.51
N LEU A 148 7.72 11.07 -4.81
CA LEU A 148 8.53 10.71 -5.98
C LEU A 148 9.79 11.57 -6.20
N LYS A 149 10.26 12.26 -5.16
CA LYS A 149 11.52 13.01 -5.10
C LYS A 149 12.17 12.79 -3.74
N TYR A 150 13.46 13.12 -3.60
CA TYR A 150 14.09 13.13 -2.29
C TYR A 150 13.35 14.09 -1.36
N THR A 151 13.08 13.63 -0.15
CA THR A 151 12.29 14.37 0.83
C THR A 151 13.04 14.35 2.17
N PRO A 152 13.38 15.52 2.74
CA PRO A 152 14.07 15.61 4.02
C PRO A 152 13.25 15.01 5.17
N SER A 153 13.95 14.52 6.20
CA SER A 153 13.39 13.82 7.36
C SER A 153 12.21 14.53 8.03
N ASP A 154 12.32 15.85 8.25
CA ASP A 154 11.25 16.61 8.91
C ASP A 154 9.98 16.63 8.05
N ARG A 155 10.13 16.77 6.72
CA ARG A 155 8.96 16.74 5.82
C ARG A 155 8.32 15.36 5.75
N VAL A 156 9.11 14.29 5.82
CA VAL A 156 8.56 12.92 5.90
C VAL A 156 7.77 12.74 7.20
N MET A 157 8.28 13.24 8.33
CA MET A 157 7.57 13.19 9.62
C MET A 157 6.29 14.03 9.62
N GLU A 158 6.28 15.20 8.97
CA GLU A 158 5.08 16.02 8.79
C GLU A 158 4.00 15.25 8.02
N ILE A 159 4.36 14.60 6.89
CA ILE A 159 3.44 13.77 6.11
C ILE A 159 2.91 12.62 6.96
N ALA A 160 3.78 11.91 7.65
CA ALA A 160 3.40 10.76 8.47
C ALA A 160 2.45 11.15 9.61
N ASN A 161 2.72 12.26 10.29
CA ASN A 161 1.86 12.78 11.34
C ASN A 161 0.50 13.24 10.79
N ALA A 162 0.47 13.87 9.62
CA ALA A 162 -0.79 14.24 8.97
C ALA A 162 -1.66 13.01 8.63
N HIS A 163 -1.06 11.92 8.16
CA HIS A 163 -1.79 10.66 7.94
C HIS A 163 -2.38 10.13 9.26
N LYS A 164 -1.58 10.11 10.33
CA LYS A 164 -2.01 9.69 11.66
C LYS A 164 -3.15 10.57 12.21
N GLU A 165 -3.05 11.89 12.10
CA GLU A 165 -4.05 12.85 12.57
C GLU A 165 -5.38 12.76 11.82
N ARG A 166 -5.35 12.26 10.58
CA ARG A 166 -6.55 12.01 9.78
C ARG A 166 -7.23 10.69 10.16
N GLY A 167 -6.58 9.82 10.96
CA GLY A 167 -7.17 8.58 11.45
C GLY A 167 -6.74 7.32 10.68
N ALA A 168 -5.68 7.39 9.86
CA ALA A 168 -5.15 6.20 9.19
C ALA A 168 -4.57 5.19 10.20
N ASP A 169 -4.75 3.90 9.93
CA ASP A 169 -4.19 2.80 10.73
C ASP A 169 -2.74 2.50 10.33
N ILE A 170 -2.39 2.76 9.09
CA ILE A 170 -1.04 2.60 8.53
C ILE A 170 -0.68 3.83 7.70
N CYS A 171 0.54 4.34 7.88
CA CYS A 171 1.09 5.41 7.06
C CYS A 171 1.94 4.82 5.93
N LYS A 172 1.71 5.25 4.67
CA LYS A 172 2.57 4.91 3.53
C LYS A 172 3.15 6.15 2.90
N ILE A 173 4.47 6.18 2.73
CA ILE A 173 5.16 7.27 2.03
C ILE A 173 6.12 6.67 1.02
N VAL A 174 6.10 7.19 -0.20
CA VAL A 174 7.01 6.81 -1.28
C VAL A 174 7.81 8.02 -1.69
N THR A 175 9.14 7.95 -1.51
CA THR A 175 10.10 9.00 -1.89
C THR A 175 11.06 8.49 -2.96
N ASN A 176 12.05 9.29 -3.32
CA ASN A 176 13.14 8.92 -4.20
C ASN A 176 14.51 9.27 -3.61
N SER A 177 15.55 8.68 -4.18
CA SER A 177 16.93 9.01 -3.93
C SER A 177 17.67 9.16 -5.26
N GLU A 178 18.48 10.19 -5.41
CA GLU A 178 19.27 10.47 -6.61
C GLU A 178 20.72 10.02 -6.46
N ASN A 179 21.17 9.77 -5.22
CA ASN A 179 22.55 9.43 -4.90
C ASN A 179 22.67 8.66 -3.57
N ASP A 180 23.85 8.16 -3.26
CA ASP A 180 24.14 7.34 -2.08
C ASP A 180 23.95 8.10 -0.77
N THR A 181 24.23 9.40 -0.72
CA THR A 181 23.99 10.21 0.49
C THR A 181 22.52 10.23 0.83
N GLN A 182 21.66 10.51 -0.14
CA GLN A 182 20.21 10.48 0.05
C GLN A 182 19.68 9.07 0.37
N GLN A 183 20.33 8.02 -0.13
CA GLN A 183 20.01 6.65 0.27
C GLN A 183 20.27 6.42 1.76
N ILE A 184 21.40 6.91 2.27
CA ILE A 184 21.74 6.83 3.71
C ILE A 184 20.75 7.66 4.53
N ASP A 185 20.41 8.86 4.08
CA ASP A 185 19.39 9.68 4.74
C ASP A 185 18.04 8.96 4.81
N ASN A 186 17.62 8.28 3.76
CA ASN A 186 16.38 7.49 3.77
C ASN A 186 16.43 6.31 4.77
N LEU A 187 17.60 5.72 5.05
CA LEU A 187 17.77 4.73 6.11
C LEU A 187 17.65 5.37 7.50
N MET A 188 18.14 6.60 7.69
CA MET A 188 17.95 7.34 8.95
C MET A 188 16.49 7.77 9.13
N ILE A 189 15.80 8.11 8.06
CA ILE A 189 14.37 8.46 8.08
C ILE A 189 13.51 7.26 8.52
N ILE A 190 13.75 6.07 8.00
CA ILE A 190 12.99 4.88 8.40
C ILE A 190 13.22 4.54 9.88
N ASP A 191 14.45 4.71 10.40
CA ASP A 191 14.72 4.56 11.83
C ASP A 191 13.96 5.60 12.67
N ARG A 192 13.89 6.84 12.21
CA ARG A 192 13.13 7.91 12.89
C ARG A 192 11.62 7.61 12.91
N LEU A 193 11.04 7.21 11.78
CA LEU A 193 9.64 6.78 11.70
C LEU A 193 9.34 5.67 12.71
N LYS A 194 10.20 4.66 12.80
CA LYS A 194 10.06 3.56 13.75
C LYS A 194 10.04 4.00 15.21
N ARG A 195 10.86 5.00 15.57
CA ARG A 195 10.97 5.48 16.95
C ARG A 195 9.92 6.51 17.35
N GLU A 196 9.47 7.35 16.41
CA GLU A 196 8.74 8.57 16.74
C GLU A 196 7.28 8.56 16.29
N LEU A 197 6.91 7.82 15.22
CA LEU A 197 5.56 7.93 14.66
C LEU A 197 4.48 7.30 15.58
N GLY A 198 4.78 6.16 16.20
CA GLY A 198 3.81 5.43 17.03
C GLY A 198 2.60 4.92 16.23
N LEU A 199 2.78 4.63 14.94
CA LEU A 199 1.82 4.04 14.01
C LEU A 199 2.58 3.08 13.10
N PRO A 200 2.00 1.93 12.70
CA PRO A 200 2.59 1.10 11.65
C PRO A 200 2.81 1.90 10.38
N PHE A 201 3.89 1.62 9.68
CA PHE A 201 4.21 2.37 8.47
C PHE A 201 4.82 1.50 7.36
N LEU A 202 4.70 1.99 6.15
CA LEU A 202 5.34 1.50 4.94
C LEU A 202 6.11 2.66 4.29
N TYR A 203 7.43 2.68 4.46
CA TYR A 203 8.30 3.69 3.85
C TYR A 203 9.05 3.08 2.68
N LEU A 204 8.82 3.61 1.48
CA LEU A 204 9.42 3.12 0.25
C LEU A 204 10.24 4.22 -0.41
N CYS A 205 11.38 3.84 -0.97
CA CYS A 205 12.21 4.74 -1.73
C CYS A 205 12.49 4.16 -3.11
N GLY A 206 12.41 5.00 -4.13
CA GLY A 206 12.78 4.70 -5.51
C GLY A 206 14.13 5.31 -5.89
N GLY A 207 14.38 5.44 -7.21
CA GLY A 207 15.65 5.98 -7.71
C GLY A 207 16.84 5.09 -7.35
N ASN A 208 17.88 5.70 -6.80
CA ASN A 208 19.11 4.99 -6.39
C ASN A 208 18.99 4.32 -5.01
N CYS A 209 17.80 4.14 -4.46
CA CYS A 209 17.61 3.54 -3.14
C CYS A 209 16.99 2.13 -3.23
N ASP A 210 17.74 1.18 -3.74
CA ASP A 210 17.32 -0.23 -3.81
C ASP A 210 17.17 -0.91 -2.45
N VAL A 211 17.91 -0.45 -1.43
CA VAL A 211 17.96 -1.08 -0.11
C VAL A 211 16.59 -1.10 0.55
N LEU A 212 15.86 0.02 0.54
CA LEU A 212 14.54 0.07 1.19
C LEU A 212 13.47 -0.74 0.44
N ARG A 213 13.55 -0.85 -0.87
CA ARG A 213 12.67 -1.74 -1.64
C ARG A 213 12.90 -3.21 -1.32
N ARG A 214 14.19 -3.59 -1.11
CA ARG A 214 14.59 -4.98 -0.88
C ARG A 214 14.56 -5.40 0.58
N PHE A 215 14.78 -4.47 1.52
CA PHE A 215 14.97 -4.77 2.95
C PHE A 215 14.12 -3.91 3.89
N GLY A 216 13.18 -3.11 3.39
CA GLY A 216 12.36 -2.21 4.21
C GLY A 216 11.63 -2.90 5.37
N GLY A 217 11.16 -4.13 5.15
CA GLY A 217 10.57 -4.93 6.22
C GLY A 217 11.54 -5.23 7.38
N ARG A 218 12.84 -5.37 7.11
CA ARG A 218 13.86 -5.56 8.16
C ARG A 218 14.10 -4.29 8.98
N PHE A 219 13.90 -3.13 8.38
CA PHE A 219 14.12 -1.84 9.02
C PHE A 219 12.90 -1.30 9.78
N GLY A 220 11.74 -1.98 9.73
CA GLY A 220 10.57 -1.62 10.53
C GLY A 220 9.29 -1.33 9.75
N CYS A 221 9.30 -1.43 8.41
CA CYS A 221 8.04 -1.42 7.66
C CYS A 221 7.14 -2.58 8.09
N CYS A 222 5.86 -2.33 8.23
CA CYS A 222 4.87 -3.35 8.60
C CYS A 222 4.56 -4.33 7.45
N MET A 223 4.85 -3.93 6.21
CA MET A 223 4.71 -4.75 5.01
C MET A 223 6.04 -4.88 4.29
N TRP A 224 6.29 -6.05 3.71
CA TRP A 224 7.38 -6.28 2.78
C TRP A 224 6.80 -6.52 1.39
N LEU A 225 6.62 -5.42 0.63
CA LEU A 225 6.04 -5.50 -0.71
C LEU A 225 6.95 -6.26 -1.66
N CYS A 226 6.40 -7.26 -2.31
CA CYS A 226 7.06 -8.07 -3.31
C CYS A 226 6.09 -8.41 -4.45
N VAL A 227 6.59 -9.06 -5.49
CA VAL A 227 5.78 -9.61 -6.58
C VAL A 227 6.00 -11.12 -6.66
N TYR A 228 5.07 -11.87 -7.21
CA TYR A 228 5.28 -13.29 -7.50
C TYR A 228 6.36 -13.43 -8.59
N ARG A 229 6.20 -12.67 -9.68
CA ARG A 229 7.14 -12.59 -10.82
C ARG A 229 7.08 -11.20 -11.46
N HIS A 230 8.10 -10.86 -12.22
CA HIS A 230 8.08 -9.65 -13.04
C HIS A 230 7.41 -9.96 -14.40
N ASP A 231 6.24 -9.40 -14.63
CA ASP A 231 5.54 -9.37 -15.91
C ASP A 231 5.42 -7.93 -16.44
N ASP A 232 4.59 -7.69 -17.45
CA ASP A 232 4.45 -6.37 -18.08
C ASP A 232 3.85 -5.29 -17.16
N LEU A 233 3.02 -5.70 -16.17
CA LEU A 233 2.34 -4.80 -15.25
C LEU A 233 3.02 -4.71 -13.88
N ALA A 234 3.83 -5.69 -13.52
CA ALA A 234 4.49 -5.73 -12.22
C ALA A 234 5.47 -4.56 -12.01
N VAL A 235 5.50 -4.02 -10.81
CA VAL A 235 6.47 -2.98 -10.41
C VAL A 235 7.87 -3.57 -10.41
N LYS A 236 8.68 -3.20 -11.40
CA LYS A 236 10.01 -3.79 -11.65
C LYS A 236 11.02 -3.60 -10.51
N THR A 237 10.84 -2.59 -9.68
CA THR A 237 11.72 -2.31 -8.53
C THR A 237 11.37 -3.12 -7.29
N GLN A 238 10.22 -3.81 -7.25
CA GLN A 238 9.88 -4.69 -6.14
C GLN A 238 10.63 -6.02 -6.26
N PRO A 239 11.14 -6.59 -5.14
CA PRO A 239 11.71 -7.92 -5.14
C PRO A 239 10.63 -8.98 -5.44
N THR A 240 11.03 -10.15 -5.91
CA THR A 240 10.14 -11.30 -5.95
C THR A 240 9.99 -11.92 -4.55
N ILE A 241 8.89 -12.64 -4.30
CA ILE A 241 8.68 -13.35 -3.03
C ILE A 241 9.80 -14.35 -2.74
N VAL A 242 10.39 -14.96 -3.75
CA VAL A 242 11.56 -15.86 -3.62
C VAL A 242 12.77 -15.08 -3.07
N GLN A 243 13.02 -13.87 -3.57
CA GLN A 243 14.10 -13.01 -3.07
C GLN A 243 13.85 -12.56 -1.64
N VAL A 244 12.61 -12.22 -1.29
CA VAL A 244 12.24 -11.86 0.10
C VAL A 244 12.43 -13.05 1.04
N ASN A 245 11.98 -14.24 0.67
CA ASN A 245 12.18 -15.46 1.47
C ASN A 245 13.67 -15.75 1.67
N ALA A 246 14.49 -15.62 0.63
CA ALA A 246 15.94 -15.81 0.73
C ALA A 246 16.59 -14.76 1.66
N ALA A 247 16.19 -13.48 1.54
CA ALA A 247 16.68 -12.42 2.42
C ALA A 247 16.29 -12.65 3.89
N MET A 248 15.06 -13.09 4.15
CA MET A 248 14.62 -13.42 5.51
C MET A 248 15.42 -14.59 6.09
N ASN A 249 15.60 -15.67 5.33
CA ASN A 249 16.32 -16.86 5.79
C ASN A 249 17.81 -16.58 6.04
N SER A 250 18.45 -15.70 5.25
CA SER A 250 19.86 -15.35 5.43
C SER A 250 20.13 -14.48 6.67
N LEU A 251 19.09 -13.89 7.27
CA LEU A 251 19.18 -13.00 8.43
C LEU A 251 18.74 -13.69 9.74
N ILE A 252 18.20 -14.90 9.66
CA ILE A 252 17.93 -15.75 10.82
C ILE A 252 19.22 -16.52 11.09
N GLN A 253 19.99 -16.10 12.10
CA GLN A 253 20.96 -16.97 12.74
C GLN A 253 20.19 -17.78 13.79
N ASP A 254 20.34 -19.11 13.72
CA ASP A 254 19.82 -20.07 14.71
C ASP A 254 20.33 -19.77 16.14
#